data_a8e875204bc197300f9bdceeaa7ba69c
#
_entry.id   a8e875204bc197300f9bdceeaa7ba69c
#
_cell.length_a   1.000
_cell.length_b   1.000
_cell.length_c   1.000
_cell.angle_alpha   90.00
_cell.angle_beta   90.00
_cell.angle_gamma   90.00
#
_symmetry.space_group_name_H-M   'P 1'
#
loop_
_entity.id
_entity.type
_entity.pdbx_description
1 polymer ?
#
loop_
_entity_poly.entity_id
_entity_poly.type
_entity_poly.pdbx_seq_one_letter_code
_entity_poly.pdbx_strand_id
1 'polypeptide(L)'
;VSPHLQKLGIPCACCDDGPSGMRLDSGVKAFSLPNGTLLACTFNKKLNTELYSYTAMEMVHNKVECLLGPGMNIHRHPLNGRNFEYFSEDPLVTGEIAAAQLLGMGTMNVTGTIKHFCANNQETRRHDIDSVVSERALREIYLKGFELAVKKGKASSIMTTYGSVNGRWTAGSYDLNTTILRNEWGFKGVVMTDWFANINEFGKAPEKTNFAAMIRSQNDLYMVCPD
;
A
#
# COMPACT_ATOMS: atom_id res chain seq x y z
N VAL A 1 12.88 -10.82 -8.86
CA VAL A 1 13.57 -11.67 -7.85
C VAL A 1 14.81 -12.25 -8.50
N SER A 2 15.98 -12.14 -7.82
CA SER A 2 17.25 -12.64 -8.37
C SER A 2 17.24 -14.17 -8.54
N PRO A 3 18.00 -14.75 -9.51
CA PRO A 3 18.11 -16.19 -9.68
C PRO A 3 18.58 -16.93 -8.42
N HIS A 4 19.27 -16.24 -7.51
CA HIS A 4 19.69 -16.81 -6.23
C HIS A 4 18.52 -17.11 -5.29
N LEU A 5 17.50 -16.25 -5.26
CA LEU A 5 16.31 -16.46 -4.44
C LEU A 5 15.42 -17.58 -4.97
N GLN A 6 15.38 -17.77 -6.29
CA GLN A 6 14.66 -18.89 -6.90
C GLN A 6 15.21 -20.25 -6.46
N LYS A 7 16.53 -20.36 -6.26
CA LYS A 7 17.18 -21.59 -5.74
C LYS A 7 16.76 -21.90 -4.30
N LEU A 8 16.28 -20.90 -3.56
CA LEU A 8 15.75 -21.05 -2.20
C LEU A 8 14.24 -21.33 -2.18
N GLY A 9 13.62 -21.55 -3.34
CA GLY A 9 12.18 -21.77 -3.47
C GLY A 9 11.33 -20.51 -3.40
N ILE A 10 11.93 -19.32 -3.46
CA ILE A 10 11.21 -18.06 -3.50
C ILE A 10 10.85 -17.76 -4.95
N PRO A 11 9.55 -17.78 -5.32
CA PRO A 11 9.14 -17.57 -6.71
C PRO A 11 9.41 -16.14 -7.16
N CYS A 12 9.57 -15.96 -8.45
CA CYS A 12 9.48 -14.64 -9.06
C CYS A 12 8.02 -14.19 -9.02
N ALA A 13 7.75 -13.04 -8.42
CA ALA A 13 6.44 -12.41 -8.47
C ALA A 13 6.54 -11.09 -9.22
N CYS A 14 5.61 -10.85 -10.13
CA CYS A 14 5.50 -9.61 -10.86
C CYS A 14 4.58 -8.66 -10.10
N CYS A 15 5.10 -7.47 -9.79
CA CYS A 15 4.30 -6.38 -9.26
C CYS A 15 4.16 -5.32 -10.35
N ASP A 16 2.94 -4.85 -10.58
CA ASP A 16 2.67 -3.79 -11.55
C ASP A 16 1.89 -2.64 -10.92
N ASP A 17 2.17 -1.43 -11.37
CA ASP A 17 1.50 -0.25 -10.84
C ASP A 17 0.11 -0.10 -11.45
N GLY A 18 -0.78 0.49 -10.69
CA GLY A 18 -1.95 1.14 -11.15
C GLY A 18 -3.23 0.96 -10.36
N PRO A 19 -3.54 1.89 -9.42
CA PRO A 19 -4.86 1.98 -8.81
C PRO A 19 -6.00 2.20 -9.82
N SER A 20 -5.70 2.76 -10.99
CA SER A 20 -6.67 3.01 -12.08
C SER A 20 -6.50 2.06 -13.28
N GLY A 21 -6.05 0.85 -13.03
CA GLY A 21 -5.73 -0.18 -14.04
C GLY A 21 -4.22 -0.43 -14.14
N MET A 22 -3.83 -1.60 -14.64
CA MET A 22 -2.43 -1.96 -14.76
C MET A 22 -1.69 -1.04 -15.72
N ARG A 23 -0.48 -0.64 -15.34
CA ARG A 23 0.44 0.13 -16.18
C ARG A 23 1.61 -0.76 -16.60
N LEU A 24 1.41 -1.51 -17.66
CA LEU A 24 2.37 -2.48 -18.16
C LEU A 24 3.52 -1.80 -18.92
N ASP A 25 4.73 -1.83 -18.36
CA ASP A 25 5.92 -1.24 -18.98
C ASP A 25 6.33 -1.95 -20.29
N SER A 26 5.81 -3.15 -20.54
CA SER A 26 6.00 -3.91 -21.79
C SER A 26 5.33 -3.25 -23.00
N GLY A 27 4.51 -2.23 -22.83
CA GLY A 27 3.72 -1.59 -23.89
C GLY A 27 2.43 -2.35 -24.24
N VAL A 28 2.15 -3.47 -23.60
CA VAL A 28 0.86 -4.16 -23.71
C VAL A 28 -0.22 -3.26 -23.12
N LYS A 29 -1.36 -3.17 -23.79
CA LYS A 29 -2.49 -2.37 -23.34
C LYS A 29 -3.28 -3.14 -22.28
N ALA A 30 -3.59 -2.46 -21.18
CA ALA A 30 -4.51 -2.92 -20.15
C ALA A 30 -5.75 -2.03 -20.10
N PHE A 31 -6.80 -2.50 -19.45
CA PHE A 31 -8.02 -1.71 -19.26
C PHE A 31 -7.76 -0.55 -18.29
N SER A 32 -8.19 0.64 -18.68
CA SER A 32 -8.24 1.77 -17.78
C SER A 32 -9.49 1.70 -16.91
N LEU A 33 -9.29 1.83 -15.61
CA LEU A 33 -10.37 1.86 -14.63
C LEU A 33 -10.69 3.32 -14.25
N PRO A 34 -11.92 3.59 -13.77
CA PRO A 34 -12.21 4.84 -13.11
C PRO A 34 -11.23 5.07 -11.94
N ASN A 35 -10.91 6.33 -11.64
CA ASN A 35 -10.04 6.63 -10.52
C ASN A 35 -10.67 6.27 -9.16
N GLY A 36 -9.84 6.16 -8.13
CA GLY A 36 -10.26 5.71 -6.80
C GLY A 36 -11.39 6.57 -6.21
N THR A 37 -11.30 7.88 -6.33
CA THR A 37 -12.32 8.81 -5.84
C THR A 37 -13.68 8.54 -6.49
N LEU A 38 -13.73 8.35 -7.81
CA LEU A 38 -14.97 8.06 -8.52
C LEU A 38 -15.54 6.70 -8.10
N LEU A 39 -14.70 5.68 -7.95
CA LEU A 39 -15.12 4.36 -7.47
C LEU A 39 -15.72 4.42 -6.06
N ALA A 40 -15.13 5.23 -5.17
CA ALA A 40 -15.65 5.45 -3.83
C ALA A 40 -17.00 6.19 -3.82
N CYS A 41 -17.17 7.17 -4.71
CA CYS A 41 -18.42 7.92 -4.86
C CYS A 41 -19.62 7.05 -5.27
N THR A 42 -19.39 5.83 -5.74
CA THR A 42 -20.47 4.87 -6.01
C THR A 42 -21.11 4.35 -4.74
N PHE A 43 -20.41 4.37 -3.58
CA PHE A 43 -20.82 3.73 -2.33
C PHE A 43 -21.24 2.26 -2.50
N ASN A 44 -20.77 1.61 -3.56
CA ASN A 44 -21.21 0.28 -3.98
C ASN A 44 -20.06 -0.74 -3.91
N LYS A 45 -19.97 -1.45 -2.78
CA LYS A 45 -18.98 -2.50 -2.57
C LYS A 45 -19.08 -3.64 -3.57
N LYS A 46 -20.31 -4.06 -3.91
CA LYS A 46 -20.51 -5.15 -4.86
C LYS A 46 -19.96 -4.80 -6.24
N LEU A 47 -20.23 -3.58 -6.73
CA LEU A 47 -19.69 -3.09 -8.00
C LEU A 47 -18.14 -3.07 -7.97
N ASN A 48 -17.54 -2.58 -6.87
CA ASN A 48 -16.09 -2.57 -6.74
C ASN A 48 -15.49 -3.98 -6.72
N THR A 49 -16.11 -4.92 -6.01
CA THR A 49 -15.66 -6.33 -6.00
C THR A 49 -15.75 -6.95 -7.39
N GLU A 50 -16.86 -6.75 -8.10
CA GLU A 50 -17.06 -7.27 -9.45
C GLU A 50 -16.04 -6.67 -10.44
N LEU A 51 -15.86 -5.36 -10.43
CA LEU A 51 -14.89 -4.68 -11.29
C LEU A 51 -13.46 -5.21 -11.06
N TYR A 52 -13.07 -5.39 -9.81
CA TYR A 52 -11.73 -5.91 -9.49
C TYR A 52 -11.59 -7.42 -9.67
N SER A 53 -12.66 -8.17 -9.81
CA SER A 53 -12.59 -9.54 -10.29
C SER A 53 -12.21 -9.60 -11.79
N TYR A 54 -12.69 -8.67 -12.61
CA TYR A 54 -12.23 -8.54 -14.00
C TYR A 54 -10.79 -8.07 -14.08
N THR A 55 -10.39 -7.14 -13.21
CA THR A 55 -8.98 -6.74 -13.09
C THR A 55 -8.10 -7.93 -12.74
N ALA A 56 -8.55 -8.80 -11.84
CA ALA A 56 -7.82 -10.02 -11.48
C ALA A 56 -7.65 -10.98 -12.68
N MET A 57 -8.68 -11.14 -13.51
CA MET A 57 -8.56 -11.93 -14.74
C MET A 57 -7.52 -11.34 -15.70
N GLU A 58 -7.49 -10.02 -15.83
CA GLU A 58 -6.51 -9.33 -16.64
C GLU A 58 -5.09 -9.47 -16.06
N MET A 59 -4.94 -9.38 -14.72
CA MET A 59 -3.66 -9.63 -14.03
C MET A 59 -3.13 -11.04 -14.33
N VAL A 60 -3.96 -12.06 -14.19
CA VAL A 60 -3.59 -13.46 -14.51
C VAL A 60 -3.17 -13.60 -15.97
N HIS A 61 -3.93 -13.00 -16.90
CA HIS A 61 -3.61 -13.02 -18.33
C HIS A 61 -2.23 -12.42 -18.62
N ASN A 62 -1.88 -11.34 -17.93
CA ASN A 62 -0.60 -10.64 -18.08
C ASN A 62 0.52 -11.15 -17.16
N LYS A 63 0.27 -12.21 -16.38
CA LYS A 63 1.23 -12.79 -15.42
C LYS A 63 1.70 -11.78 -14.35
N VAL A 64 0.77 -10.98 -13.87
CA VAL A 64 0.95 -10.04 -12.75
C VAL A 64 0.32 -10.66 -11.51
N GLU A 65 1.10 -10.94 -10.49
CA GLU A 65 0.63 -11.52 -9.24
C GLU A 65 0.19 -10.48 -8.23
N CYS A 66 0.75 -9.27 -8.32
CA CYS A 66 0.51 -8.21 -7.35
C CYS A 66 0.28 -6.85 -8.02
N LEU A 67 -0.89 -6.28 -7.83
CA LEU A 67 -1.19 -4.91 -8.23
C LEU A 67 -0.73 -3.94 -7.13
N LEU A 68 0.03 -2.90 -7.47
CA LEU A 68 0.42 -1.85 -6.53
C LEU A 68 -0.74 -0.86 -6.31
N GLY A 69 -1.76 -1.34 -5.67
CA GLY A 69 -2.99 -0.67 -5.34
C GLY A 69 -3.90 -1.59 -4.51
N PRO A 70 -4.95 -1.04 -3.89
CA PRO A 70 -5.41 0.35 -4.00
C PRO A 70 -4.57 1.35 -3.20
N GLY A 71 -4.51 2.59 -3.70
CA GLY A 71 -4.11 3.74 -2.92
C GLY A 71 -5.26 4.13 -1.99
N MET A 72 -4.99 4.35 -0.69
CA MET A 72 -6.08 4.51 0.27
C MET A 72 -5.78 5.50 1.41
N ASN A 73 -4.91 6.47 1.18
CA ASN A 73 -4.71 7.53 2.15
C ASN A 73 -5.92 8.47 2.21
N ILE A 74 -6.07 9.14 3.33
CA ILE A 74 -7.21 10.03 3.58
C ILE A 74 -7.07 11.32 2.77
N HIS A 75 -8.15 11.79 2.15
CA HIS A 75 -8.24 13.12 1.54
C HIS A 75 -8.18 14.20 2.61
N ARG A 76 -6.98 14.54 3.07
CA ARG A 76 -6.76 15.50 4.16
C ARG A 76 -6.78 16.94 3.68
N HIS A 77 -6.31 17.16 2.45
CA HIS A 77 -6.21 18.47 1.84
C HIS A 77 -6.60 18.38 0.35
N PRO A 78 -7.46 19.27 -0.18
CA PRO A 78 -7.96 19.17 -1.56
C PRO A 78 -6.86 19.31 -2.62
N LEU A 79 -5.76 19.97 -2.29
CA LEU A 79 -4.63 20.16 -3.21
C LEU A 79 -3.56 19.05 -3.14
N ASN A 80 -3.82 17.97 -2.42
CA ASN A 80 -2.90 16.83 -2.46
C ASN A 80 -2.91 16.21 -3.85
N GLY A 81 -1.73 16.09 -4.46
CA GLY A 81 -1.56 15.66 -5.86
C GLY A 81 -1.99 14.21 -6.16
N ARG A 82 -2.25 13.39 -5.13
CA ARG A 82 -2.66 11.99 -5.29
C ARG A 82 -4.08 11.69 -4.83
N ASN A 83 -4.88 12.71 -4.50
CA ASN A 83 -6.27 12.50 -4.09
C ASN A 83 -7.09 11.72 -5.15
N PHE A 84 -6.79 11.90 -6.43
CA PHE A 84 -7.52 11.21 -7.52
C PHE A 84 -7.47 9.68 -7.39
N GLU A 85 -6.37 9.12 -6.91
CA GLU A 85 -6.21 7.67 -6.75
C GLU A 85 -6.70 7.16 -5.39
N TYR A 86 -6.85 8.05 -4.41
CA TYR A 86 -7.39 7.72 -3.10
C TYR A 86 -8.91 7.79 -3.10
N PHE A 87 -9.57 7.35 -2.02
CA PHE A 87 -11.01 7.12 -2.02
C PHE A 87 -11.80 8.26 -1.42
N SER A 88 -11.49 8.69 -0.19
CA SER A 88 -12.34 9.59 0.58
C SER A 88 -11.57 10.27 1.72
N GLU A 89 -12.17 11.30 2.28
CA GLU A 89 -11.80 11.85 3.60
C GLU A 89 -12.30 10.96 4.77
N ASP A 90 -13.31 10.13 4.51
CA ASP A 90 -13.90 9.22 5.48
C ASP A 90 -13.12 7.89 5.51
N PRO A 91 -12.53 7.52 6.67
CA PRO A 91 -11.77 6.28 6.79
C PRO A 91 -12.63 5.02 6.67
N LEU A 92 -13.93 5.08 6.97
CA LEU A 92 -14.84 3.94 6.81
C LEU A 92 -15.09 3.68 5.33
N VAL A 93 -15.46 4.71 4.56
CA VAL A 93 -15.63 4.61 3.11
C VAL A 93 -14.35 4.10 2.45
N THR A 94 -13.22 4.69 2.82
CA THR A 94 -11.90 4.29 2.31
C THR A 94 -11.63 2.81 2.56
N GLY A 95 -11.81 2.34 3.80
CA GLY A 95 -11.52 0.95 4.17
C GLY A 95 -12.49 -0.06 3.55
N GLU A 96 -13.77 0.26 3.48
CA GLU A 96 -14.78 -0.63 2.90
C GLU A 96 -14.62 -0.80 1.38
N ILE A 97 -14.29 0.27 0.66
CA ILE A 97 -14.02 0.20 -0.78
C ILE A 97 -12.69 -0.52 -1.06
N ALA A 98 -11.63 -0.22 -0.31
CA ALA A 98 -10.37 -0.96 -0.42
C ALA A 98 -10.57 -2.46 -0.17
N ALA A 99 -11.30 -2.82 0.87
CA ALA A 99 -11.62 -4.22 1.17
C ALA A 99 -12.39 -4.90 0.02
N ALA A 100 -13.36 -4.21 -0.58
CA ALA A 100 -14.12 -4.74 -1.71
C ALA A 100 -13.24 -5.01 -2.93
N GLN A 101 -12.30 -4.12 -3.25
CA GLN A 101 -11.35 -4.29 -4.35
C GLN A 101 -10.40 -5.47 -4.10
N LEU A 102 -9.87 -5.61 -2.89
CA LEU A 102 -9.01 -6.73 -2.51
C LEU A 102 -9.73 -8.07 -2.62
N LEU A 103 -10.99 -8.14 -2.17
CA LEU A 103 -11.80 -9.36 -2.31
C LEU A 103 -12.06 -9.71 -3.77
N GLY A 104 -12.24 -8.72 -4.64
CA GLY A 104 -12.33 -8.93 -6.09
C GLY A 104 -11.05 -9.53 -6.67
N MET A 105 -9.89 -8.98 -6.34
CA MET A 105 -8.60 -9.52 -6.78
C MET A 105 -8.35 -10.93 -6.24
N GLY A 106 -8.74 -11.21 -5.01
CA GLY A 106 -8.59 -12.53 -4.38
C GLY A 106 -9.36 -13.66 -5.07
N THR A 107 -10.35 -13.36 -5.94
CA THR A 107 -11.11 -14.40 -6.68
C THR A 107 -10.24 -15.22 -7.63
N MET A 108 -9.10 -14.67 -8.08
CA MET A 108 -8.16 -15.30 -9.01
C MET A 108 -6.80 -15.59 -8.37
N ASN A 109 -6.71 -15.57 -7.04
CA ASN A 109 -5.46 -15.74 -6.28
C ASN A 109 -4.35 -14.74 -6.62
N VAL A 110 -4.72 -13.56 -7.09
CA VAL A 110 -3.83 -12.40 -7.21
C VAL A 110 -4.11 -11.43 -6.07
N THR A 111 -3.18 -10.52 -5.78
CA THR A 111 -3.32 -9.61 -4.65
C THR A 111 -3.14 -8.15 -5.05
N GLY A 112 -3.70 -7.27 -4.22
CA GLY A 112 -3.36 -5.85 -4.22
C GLY A 112 -2.42 -5.51 -3.07
N THR A 113 -1.59 -4.50 -3.29
CA THR A 113 -0.75 -3.87 -2.26
C THR A 113 -1.42 -2.60 -1.80
N ILE A 114 -2.00 -2.60 -0.61
CA ILE A 114 -2.61 -1.40 -0.03
C ILE A 114 -1.52 -0.37 0.29
N LYS A 115 -1.73 0.88 -0.10
CA LYS A 115 -0.71 1.92 -0.03
C LYS A 115 -1.30 3.31 0.25
N HIS A 116 -0.55 4.23 0.84
CA HIS A 116 0.79 4.12 1.39
C HIS A 116 0.70 4.14 2.92
N PHE A 117 1.19 3.13 3.58
CA PHE A 117 1.05 2.92 5.02
C PHE A 117 2.16 3.65 5.78
N CYS A 118 1.83 4.74 6.46
CA CYS A 118 0.55 5.43 6.56
C CYS A 118 0.75 6.96 6.47
N ALA A 119 -0.37 7.68 6.47
CA ALA A 119 -0.41 9.13 6.55
C ALA A 119 0.29 9.88 5.39
N ASN A 120 0.28 9.31 4.17
CA ASN A 120 0.74 10.01 2.97
C ASN A 120 -0.34 10.96 2.45
N ASN A 121 -0.52 12.08 3.12
CA ASN A 121 -1.59 13.05 2.83
C ASN A 121 -1.10 14.33 2.16
N GLN A 122 0.18 14.36 1.76
CA GLN A 122 0.83 15.47 1.06
C GLN A 122 1.93 14.94 0.15
N GLU A 123 1.99 15.45 -1.08
CA GLU A 123 3.03 15.08 -2.06
C GLU A 123 4.21 16.07 -2.08
N THR A 124 3.97 17.33 -1.70
CA THR A 124 5.04 18.32 -1.61
C THR A 124 6.08 17.89 -0.57
N ARG A 125 7.33 17.70 -1.04
CA ARG A 125 8.46 17.23 -0.21
C ARG A 125 8.16 15.90 0.50
N ARG A 126 7.48 14.99 -0.13
CA ARG A 126 7.00 13.72 0.47
C ARG A 126 8.08 12.84 1.10
N HIS A 127 9.34 13.01 0.70
CA HIS A 127 10.49 12.30 1.29
C HIS A 127 10.99 12.91 2.60
N ASP A 128 10.63 14.17 2.86
CA ASP A 128 11.14 14.93 4.02
C ASP A 128 10.05 15.25 5.05
N ILE A 129 8.81 14.89 4.75
CA ILE A 129 7.68 15.24 5.59
C ILE A 129 7.62 14.38 6.85
N ASP A 130 7.29 15.00 7.98
CA ASP A 130 6.89 14.33 9.20
C ASP A 130 5.43 14.63 9.51
N SER A 131 4.62 13.58 9.54
CA SER A 131 3.21 13.67 9.91
C SER A 131 3.07 13.62 11.43
N VAL A 132 3.03 14.80 12.06
CA VAL A 132 2.82 14.91 13.50
C VAL A 132 1.36 14.72 13.84
N VAL A 133 1.03 13.64 14.53
CA VAL A 133 -0.34 13.23 14.78
C VAL A 133 -0.48 12.55 16.15
N SER A 134 -1.58 12.85 16.89
CA SER A 134 -1.89 12.15 18.12
C SER A 134 -2.23 10.69 17.86
N GLU A 135 -1.98 9.81 18.81
CA GLU A 135 -2.28 8.38 18.65
C GLU A 135 -3.75 8.13 18.37
N ARG A 136 -4.66 8.88 19.02
CA ARG A 136 -6.09 8.77 18.77
C ARG A 136 -6.44 9.10 17.33
N ALA A 137 -5.96 10.23 16.79
CA ALA A 137 -6.22 10.61 15.41
C ALA A 137 -5.55 9.62 14.41
N LEU A 138 -4.34 9.14 14.73
CA LEU A 138 -3.66 8.13 13.95
C LEU A 138 -4.51 6.87 13.82
N ARG A 139 -5.02 6.34 14.93
CA ARG A 139 -5.82 5.09 14.96
C ARG A 139 -7.22 5.25 14.38
N GLU A 140 -7.91 6.33 14.69
CA GLU A 140 -9.32 6.52 14.32
C GLU A 140 -9.48 7.00 12.85
N ILE A 141 -8.47 7.68 12.29
CA ILE A 141 -8.54 8.28 10.95
C ILE A 141 -7.53 7.63 10.01
N TYR A 142 -6.22 7.80 10.26
CA TYR A 142 -5.18 7.47 9.27
C TYR A 142 -4.90 5.98 9.14
N LEU A 143 -5.08 5.20 10.20
CA LEU A 143 -4.91 3.75 10.23
C LEU A 143 -6.21 2.99 10.00
N LYS A 144 -7.37 3.60 10.28
CA LYS A 144 -8.66 2.89 10.28
C LYS A 144 -9.00 2.24 8.95
N GLY A 145 -8.76 2.93 7.84
CA GLY A 145 -8.97 2.37 6.51
C GLY A 145 -8.10 1.13 6.27
N PHE A 146 -6.82 1.19 6.64
CA PHE A 146 -5.89 0.07 6.51
C PHE A 146 -6.29 -1.12 7.39
N GLU A 147 -6.72 -0.87 8.63
CA GLU A 147 -7.25 -1.92 9.52
C GLU A 147 -8.41 -2.67 8.86
N LEU A 148 -9.34 -1.95 8.25
CA LEU A 148 -10.48 -2.55 7.55
C LEU A 148 -10.04 -3.35 6.33
N ALA A 149 -9.11 -2.84 5.54
CA ALA A 149 -8.56 -3.55 4.38
C ALA A 149 -7.83 -4.85 4.80
N VAL A 150 -7.09 -4.84 5.91
CA VAL A 150 -6.44 -6.04 6.45
C VAL A 150 -7.47 -7.03 6.95
N LYS A 151 -8.38 -6.61 7.83
CA LYS A 151 -9.30 -7.52 8.53
C LYS A 151 -10.45 -8.01 7.65
N LYS A 152 -11.04 -7.13 6.83
CA LYS A 152 -12.18 -7.45 5.96
C LYS A 152 -11.76 -7.80 4.54
N GLY A 153 -10.80 -7.06 3.98
CA GLY A 153 -10.29 -7.25 2.61
C GLY A 153 -9.27 -8.38 2.48
N LYS A 154 -8.78 -8.91 3.61
CA LYS A 154 -7.74 -9.95 3.64
C LYS A 154 -6.47 -9.52 2.89
N ALA A 155 -6.08 -8.25 3.04
CA ALA A 155 -4.86 -7.74 2.42
C ALA A 155 -3.67 -8.66 2.72
N SER A 156 -2.91 -9.02 1.71
CA SER A 156 -1.70 -9.85 1.82
C SER A 156 -0.43 -9.11 1.43
N SER A 157 -0.54 -7.88 0.96
CA SER A 157 0.58 -6.99 0.66
C SER A 157 0.27 -5.55 1.07
N ILE A 158 1.26 -4.86 1.62
CA ILE A 158 1.16 -3.47 2.05
C ILE A 158 2.46 -2.72 1.76
N MET A 159 2.34 -1.47 1.33
CA MET A 159 3.48 -0.61 1.04
C MET A 159 3.55 0.54 2.04
N THR A 160 4.71 0.73 2.67
CA THR A 160 4.96 1.88 3.55
C THR A 160 5.10 3.17 2.74
N THR A 161 4.87 4.31 3.39
CA THR A 161 4.99 5.61 2.72
C THR A 161 6.43 6.13 2.69
N TYR A 162 6.69 7.16 1.90
CA TYR A 162 7.97 7.88 1.87
C TYR A 162 8.26 8.67 3.14
N GLY A 163 7.23 9.24 3.77
CA GLY A 163 7.38 10.14 4.90
C GLY A 163 7.55 9.45 6.25
N SER A 164 7.71 10.26 7.26
CA SER A 164 7.73 9.84 8.64
C SER A 164 6.40 10.12 9.36
N VAL A 165 6.19 9.43 10.45
CA VAL A 165 5.11 9.67 11.42
C VAL A 165 5.74 9.86 12.78
N ASN A 166 5.53 11.03 13.36
CA ASN A 166 6.07 11.39 14.68
C ASN A 166 7.59 11.13 14.79
N GLY A 167 8.35 11.55 13.78
CA GLY A 167 9.80 11.48 13.73
C GLY A 167 10.40 10.13 13.32
N ARG A 168 9.58 9.14 12.95
CA ARG A 168 10.07 7.84 12.47
C ARG A 168 9.57 7.55 11.06
N TRP A 169 10.48 7.32 10.12
CA TRP A 169 10.13 6.90 8.76
C TRP A 169 9.40 5.57 8.78
N THR A 170 8.28 5.50 8.09
CA THR A 170 7.36 4.36 8.18
C THR A 170 8.01 3.04 7.75
N ALA A 171 8.96 3.09 6.81
CA ALA A 171 9.72 1.91 6.38
C ALA A 171 10.54 1.25 7.50
N GLY A 172 10.93 2.01 8.54
CA GLY A 172 11.68 1.52 9.72
C GLY A 172 10.88 1.57 11.03
N SER A 173 9.57 1.78 10.96
CA SER A 173 8.74 1.95 12.17
C SER A 173 8.28 0.61 12.72
N TYR A 174 8.89 0.17 13.81
CA TYR A 174 8.48 -1.04 14.54
C TYR A 174 7.05 -0.94 15.06
N ASP A 175 6.66 0.22 15.57
CA ASP A 175 5.32 0.44 16.13
C ASP A 175 4.23 0.27 15.07
N LEU A 176 4.45 0.81 13.86
CA LEU A 176 3.50 0.67 12.77
C LEU A 176 3.51 -0.74 12.16
N ASN A 177 4.69 -1.23 11.76
CA ASN A 177 4.79 -2.46 10.96
C ASN A 177 4.66 -3.72 11.81
N THR A 178 5.18 -3.71 13.04
CA THR A 178 5.14 -4.88 13.91
C THR A 178 4.01 -4.79 14.92
N THR A 179 4.01 -3.77 15.79
CA THR A 179 3.04 -3.71 16.89
C THR A 179 1.61 -3.59 16.35
N ILE A 180 1.34 -2.60 15.53
CA ILE A 180 -0.02 -2.35 15.04
C ILE A 180 -0.40 -3.32 13.92
N LEU A 181 0.37 -3.34 12.83
CA LEU A 181 0.00 -4.10 11.64
C LEU A 181 0.00 -5.61 11.90
N ARG A 182 1.11 -6.16 12.43
CA ARG A 182 1.24 -7.60 12.58
C ARG A 182 0.60 -8.13 13.88
N ASN A 183 0.89 -7.50 15.02
CA ASN A 183 0.43 -8.03 16.30
C ASN A 183 -1.03 -7.70 16.59
N GLU A 184 -1.45 -6.43 16.43
CA GLU A 184 -2.83 -6.04 16.75
C GLU A 184 -3.83 -6.44 15.64
N TRP A 185 -3.44 -6.30 14.36
CA TRP A 185 -4.36 -6.62 13.25
C TRP A 185 -4.20 -8.03 12.70
N GLY A 186 -3.12 -8.72 13.06
CA GLY A 186 -2.86 -10.10 12.64
C GLY A 186 -2.40 -10.22 11.18
N PHE A 187 -1.82 -9.17 10.60
CA PHE A 187 -1.31 -9.20 9.23
C PHE A 187 -0.14 -10.18 9.09
N LYS A 188 -0.24 -11.09 8.12
CA LYS A 188 0.76 -12.13 7.86
C LYS A 188 1.39 -12.04 6.47
N GLY A 189 1.03 -11.01 5.73
CA GLY A 189 1.50 -10.79 4.37
C GLY A 189 2.84 -10.07 4.30
N VAL A 190 3.16 -9.62 3.09
CA VAL A 190 4.40 -8.93 2.76
C VAL A 190 4.27 -7.44 3.03
N VAL A 191 5.22 -6.86 3.73
CA VAL A 191 5.41 -5.41 3.86
C VAL A 191 6.55 -5.00 2.92
N MET A 192 6.29 -4.05 2.04
CA MET A 192 7.30 -3.48 1.16
C MET A 192 7.46 -1.99 1.40
N THR A 193 8.62 -1.45 1.06
CA THR A 193 8.81 0.01 1.04
C THR A 193 8.22 0.62 -0.23
N ASP A 194 7.97 1.93 -0.23
CA ASP A 194 7.90 2.66 -1.48
C ASP A 194 9.30 2.73 -2.13
N TRP A 195 9.38 3.15 -3.41
CA TRP A 195 10.63 3.15 -4.18
C TRP A 195 11.67 4.10 -3.58
N PHE A 196 12.85 3.59 -3.28
CA PHE A 196 13.97 4.36 -2.69
C PHE A 196 13.59 5.08 -1.39
N ALA A 197 12.74 4.48 -0.58
CA ALA A 197 12.25 5.08 0.67
C ALA A 197 13.39 5.33 1.68
N ASN A 198 13.22 6.38 2.45
CA ASN A 198 14.09 6.67 3.59
C ASN A 198 13.74 5.80 4.79
N ILE A 199 14.75 5.47 5.58
CA ILE A 199 14.66 4.66 6.80
C ILE A 199 15.49 5.33 7.87
N ASN A 200 15.04 5.42 9.11
CA ASN A 200 15.83 5.94 10.21
C ASN A 200 15.71 5.11 11.48
N GLU A 201 16.71 5.24 12.35
CA GLU A 201 16.56 5.01 13.77
C GLU A 201 15.90 6.23 14.41
N PHE A 202 15.11 6.04 15.46
CA PHE A 202 14.44 7.16 16.14
C PHE A 202 15.43 8.24 16.57
N GLY A 203 15.13 9.48 16.24
CA GLY A 203 15.97 10.63 16.56
C GLY A 203 17.22 10.79 15.67
N LYS A 204 17.40 9.97 14.63
CA LYS A 204 18.51 10.08 13.66
C LYS A 204 18.03 10.50 12.28
N ALA A 205 18.93 11.05 11.50
CA ALA A 205 18.66 11.38 10.09
C ALA A 205 18.28 10.13 9.29
N PRO A 206 17.44 10.27 8.28
CA PRO A 206 17.04 9.15 7.42
C PRO A 206 18.16 8.77 6.43
N GLU A 207 18.23 7.48 6.14
CA GLU A 207 19.16 6.89 5.17
C GLU A 207 18.42 5.85 4.31
N LYS A 208 18.78 5.73 3.05
CA LYS A 208 18.19 4.73 2.13
C LYS A 208 18.74 3.31 2.34
N THR A 209 19.82 3.18 3.08
CA THR A 209 20.56 1.93 3.27
C THR A 209 20.47 1.36 4.69
N ASN A 210 19.65 1.94 5.56
CA ASN A 210 19.47 1.43 6.92
C ASN A 210 18.55 0.19 6.95
N PHE A 211 18.96 -0.85 6.23
CA PHE A 211 18.18 -2.10 6.13
C PHE A 211 18.06 -2.82 7.48
N ALA A 212 19.00 -2.59 8.41
CA ALA A 212 18.90 -3.15 9.76
C ALA A 212 17.65 -2.62 10.50
N ALA A 213 17.36 -1.32 10.41
CA ALA A 213 16.14 -0.74 10.99
C ALA A 213 14.88 -1.26 10.28
N MET A 214 14.95 -1.40 8.95
CA MET A 214 13.85 -1.97 8.14
C MET A 214 13.52 -3.40 8.57
N ILE A 215 14.52 -4.28 8.65
CA ILE A 215 14.33 -5.68 9.03
C ILE A 215 13.82 -5.80 10.46
N ARG A 216 14.37 -5.01 11.41
CA ARG A 216 13.85 -4.98 12.79
C ARG A 216 12.39 -4.56 12.87
N SER A 217 11.94 -3.68 12.00
CA SER A 217 10.53 -3.28 11.92
C SER A 217 9.64 -4.29 11.20
N GLN A 218 10.21 -5.42 10.73
CA GLN A 218 9.51 -6.44 9.94
C GLN A 218 8.93 -5.90 8.62
N ASN A 219 9.64 -5.00 7.98
CA ASN A 219 9.43 -4.63 6.59
C ASN A 219 10.28 -5.61 5.74
N ASP A 220 9.64 -6.32 4.83
CA ASP A 220 10.22 -7.52 4.19
C ASP A 220 10.99 -7.21 2.90
N LEU A 221 10.55 -6.18 2.16
CA LEU A 221 11.10 -5.87 0.84
C LEU A 221 11.44 -4.38 0.71
N TYR A 222 12.68 -4.10 0.35
CA TYR A 222 13.08 -2.77 -0.09
C TYR A 222 12.90 -2.65 -1.62
N MET A 223 12.08 -1.72 -2.04
CA MET A 223 11.81 -1.45 -3.45
C MET A 223 12.68 -0.27 -3.88
N VAL A 224 13.49 -0.39 -4.62
CA VAL A 224 14.54 -0.89 -5.41
C VAL A 224 15.86 -0.72 -4.67
N CYS A 225 16.61 -1.77 -4.46
CA CYS A 225 17.88 -1.69 -3.74
C CYS A 225 18.86 -0.85 -4.58
N PRO A 226 19.51 0.19 -4.01
CA PRO A 226 20.67 0.76 -4.67
C PRO A 226 21.77 -0.31 -4.73
N ASP A 227 22.34 -0.50 -5.92
CA ASP A 227 23.48 -1.39 -6.15
C ASP A 227 24.69 -1.02 -5.26
#